data_0ac3035d1958b08167b3d652fbcc3763
#
_entry.id   0ac3035d1958b08167b3d652fbcc3763
#
_cell.length_a   1.000
_cell.length_b   1.000
_cell.length_c   1.000
_cell.angle_alpha   90.00
_cell.angle_beta   90.00
_cell.angle_gamma   90.00
#
_symmetry.space_group_name_H-M   'P 1'
#
loop_
_entity.id
_entity.type
_entity.pdbx_description
1 polymer ?
#
loop_
_entity_poly.entity_id
_entity_poly.type
_entity_poly.pdbx_seq_one_letter_code
_entity_poly.pdbx_strand_id
1 'polypeptide(L)'
;MDWVPQHYDVAVIGAGIAGASVAAELAGSCRVVLLEQENQAGYHTTGRSAAVYAPLYGPQPIRALTRASLVCFERPAEGFTDSPLLSKIDAFFVARPDQERALDTMQKELIDVTTVQRVGASELRARMPLLREGYAIGGIWDSGTYVIDVAALHHAYLRRFKNEGGNLILRSGVIGLARTNSGWGIKTTLGDITADIVINAAGAWAEQVGQMANAEHIGLVPKRRTALIVDAPKDIDVADLPFVVDVDEQFYLKPDAGKFLISPANEDPEVPCDVRPDEMDIAICIDRIERAFNISVRRIEASWAGLRSFVADKCPVAGFSYQAEGFYWLAGQGGYGIQSAPALAQLAAAEVLRRPIPEQLVKEGLDPAKIRPARQGIGHDIN
;
A
#
# COMPACT_ATOMS: atom_id res chain seq x y z
N MET A 1 17.41 -23.04 -33.10
CA MET A 1 17.29 -23.53 -31.71
C MET A 1 15.88 -23.23 -31.30
N ASP A 2 15.08 -24.27 -31.16
CA ASP A 2 13.71 -24.11 -30.71
C ASP A 2 13.79 -23.61 -29.26
N TRP A 3 13.25 -22.42 -29.03
CA TRP A 3 13.20 -21.83 -27.70
C TRP A 3 12.19 -22.63 -26.86
N VAL A 4 12.69 -23.41 -25.91
CA VAL A 4 11.85 -24.13 -24.95
C VAL A 4 11.48 -23.14 -23.84
N PRO A 5 10.19 -22.83 -23.62
CA PRO A 5 9.78 -21.94 -22.57
C PRO A 5 10.31 -22.43 -21.21
N GLN A 6 10.95 -21.54 -20.46
CA GLN A 6 11.42 -21.88 -19.11
C GLN A 6 10.21 -22.08 -18.21
N HIS A 7 10.18 -23.21 -17.48
CA HIS A 7 9.10 -23.56 -16.58
C HIS A 7 9.44 -23.16 -15.13
N TYR A 8 8.45 -22.61 -14.43
CA TYR A 8 8.51 -22.23 -13.01
C TYR A 8 7.37 -22.88 -12.24
N ASP A 9 7.54 -23.05 -10.93
CA ASP A 9 6.44 -23.52 -10.08
C ASP A 9 5.44 -22.36 -9.84
N VAL A 10 5.96 -21.12 -9.69
CA VAL A 10 5.16 -19.92 -9.50
C VAL A 10 5.67 -18.77 -10.37
N ALA A 11 4.76 -18.09 -11.09
CA ALA A 11 5.01 -16.80 -11.73
C ALA A 11 4.25 -15.70 -10.98
N VAL A 12 4.98 -14.67 -10.53
CA VAL A 12 4.40 -13.47 -9.89
C VAL A 12 4.42 -12.33 -10.89
N ILE A 13 3.28 -11.71 -11.16
CA ILE A 13 3.12 -10.60 -12.10
C ILE A 13 3.08 -9.28 -11.33
N GLY A 14 4.07 -8.42 -11.57
CA GLY A 14 4.27 -7.12 -10.92
C GLY A 14 5.29 -7.18 -9.78
N ALA A 15 6.38 -6.39 -9.89
CA ALA A 15 7.45 -6.30 -8.89
C ALA A 15 7.32 -5.05 -7.99
N GLY A 16 6.08 -4.61 -7.71
CA GLY A 16 5.79 -3.72 -6.60
C GLY A 16 5.92 -4.42 -5.26
N ILE A 17 5.59 -3.74 -4.15
CA ILE A 17 5.74 -4.30 -2.80
C ILE A 17 5.00 -5.63 -2.62
N ALA A 18 3.80 -5.78 -3.18
CA ALA A 18 3.02 -7.02 -3.07
C ALA A 18 3.72 -8.20 -3.75
N GLY A 19 4.17 -8.01 -5.00
CA GLY A 19 4.85 -9.07 -5.74
C GLY A 19 6.24 -9.37 -5.19
N ALA A 20 7.03 -8.34 -4.86
CA ALA A 20 8.36 -8.51 -4.29
C ALA A 20 8.34 -9.27 -2.95
N SER A 21 7.38 -8.94 -2.08
CA SER A 21 7.25 -9.59 -0.77
C SER A 21 6.81 -11.05 -0.90
N VAL A 22 5.76 -11.35 -1.69
CA VAL A 22 5.31 -12.74 -1.85
C VAL A 22 6.32 -13.60 -2.60
N ALA A 23 7.01 -13.05 -3.61
CA ALA A 23 8.07 -13.76 -4.32
C ALA A 23 9.23 -14.14 -3.38
N ALA A 24 9.62 -13.23 -2.47
CA ALA A 24 10.64 -13.49 -1.45
C ALA A 24 10.20 -14.56 -0.44
N GLU A 25 8.93 -14.60 -0.05
CA GLU A 25 8.42 -15.65 0.85
C GLU A 25 8.36 -17.03 0.18
N LEU A 26 8.29 -17.10 -1.14
CA LEU A 26 8.18 -18.34 -1.91
C LEU A 26 9.54 -18.91 -2.39
N ALA A 27 10.50 -18.04 -2.70
CA ALA A 27 11.71 -18.41 -3.44
C ALA A 27 12.54 -19.52 -2.77
N GLY A 28 12.62 -19.55 -1.44
CA GLY A 28 13.30 -20.62 -0.69
C GLY A 28 12.59 -21.99 -0.71
N SER A 29 11.38 -22.06 -1.29
CA SER A 29 10.54 -23.26 -1.26
C SER A 29 10.22 -23.81 -2.65
N CYS A 30 10.27 -22.99 -3.70
CA CYS A 30 9.94 -23.37 -5.07
C CYS A 30 10.61 -22.43 -6.07
N ARG A 31 10.58 -22.81 -7.37
CA ARG A 31 11.14 -21.98 -8.44
C ARG A 31 10.19 -20.84 -8.79
N VAL A 32 10.59 -19.61 -8.49
CA VAL A 32 9.75 -18.44 -8.69
C VAL A 32 10.36 -17.51 -9.73
N VAL A 33 9.51 -17.05 -10.67
CA VAL A 33 9.81 -15.91 -11.54
C VAL A 33 8.96 -14.70 -11.10
N LEU A 34 9.60 -13.54 -11.04
CA LEU A 34 8.95 -12.24 -10.79
C LEU A 34 9.02 -11.40 -12.06
N LEU A 35 7.88 -11.09 -12.66
CA LEU A 35 7.76 -10.38 -13.93
C LEU A 35 7.39 -8.92 -13.67
N GLU A 36 8.15 -7.99 -14.26
CA GLU A 36 7.90 -6.56 -14.15
C GLU A 36 7.88 -5.92 -15.55
N GLN A 37 6.85 -5.13 -15.84
CA GLN A 37 6.72 -4.43 -17.12
C GLN A 37 7.71 -3.28 -17.29
N GLU A 38 8.08 -2.63 -16.17
CA GLU A 38 8.96 -1.47 -16.17
C GLU A 38 10.45 -1.87 -16.20
N ASN A 39 11.31 -0.90 -16.41
CA ASN A 39 12.77 -1.08 -16.38
C ASN A 39 13.34 -1.16 -14.96
N GLN A 40 12.53 -0.91 -13.93
CA GLN A 40 12.86 -1.08 -12.52
C GLN A 40 11.67 -1.55 -11.71
N ALA A 41 11.92 -2.38 -10.72
CA ALA A 41 10.90 -2.81 -9.77
C ALA A 41 10.42 -1.66 -8.88
N GLY A 42 9.13 -1.64 -8.55
CA GLY A 42 8.55 -0.64 -7.66
C GLY A 42 8.32 0.75 -8.28
N TYR A 43 8.42 0.90 -9.59
CA TYR A 43 8.34 2.18 -10.30
C TYR A 43 7.05 2.97 -10.03
N HIS A 44 5.91 2.29 -9.97
CA HIS A 44 4.60 2.92 -9.78
C HIS A 44 4.29 3.19 -8.30
N THR A 45 3.15 2.71 -7.80
CA THR A 45 2.59 3.02 -6.47
C THR A 45 3.58 2.80 -5.32
N THR A 46 4.42 1.77 -5.39
CA THR A 46 5.42 1.46 -4.36
C THR A 46 6.44 2.58 -4.20
N GLY A 47 7.09 3.00 -5.28
CA GLY A 47 8.09 4.06 -5.26
C GLY A 47 7.52 5.47 -5.07
N ARG A 48 6.19 5.62 -5.10
CA ARG A 48 5.47 6.90 -4.92
C ARG A 48 4.76 7.00 -3.58
N SER A 49 5.03 6.06 -2.66
CA SER A 49 4.32 5.96 -1.39
C SER A 49 4.91 6.91 -0.34
N ALA A 50 4.04 7.60 0.38
CA ALA A 50 4.36 8.39 1.58
C ALA A 50 4.31 7.53 2.85
N ALA A 51 4.51 6.24 2.76
CA ALA A 51 4.16 5.17 3.69
C ALA A 51 4.35 5.48 5.17
N VAL A 52 3.27 5.29 5.89
CA VAL A 52 3.21 5.35 7.34
C VAL A 52 2.68 3.99 7.83
N TYR A 53 3.27 3.45 8.88
CA TYR A 53 2.67 2.39 9.67
C TYR A 53 1.62 3.02 10.58
N ALA A 54 0.35 2.80 10.28
CA ALA A 54 -0.79 3.33 11.02
C ALA A 54 -1.78 2.19 11.31
N PRO A 55 -1.69 1.53 12.49
CA PRO A 55 -2.45 0.32 12.80
C PRO A 55 -3.96 0.54 12.91
N LEU A 56 -4.37 1.80 12.97
CA LEU A 56 -5.76 2.22 13.06
C LEU A 56 -6.38 2.58 11.69
N TYR A 57 -5.55 2.69 10.66
CA TYR A 57 -5.98 3.16 9.35
C TYR A 57 -6.49 2.00 8.47
N GLY A 58 -7.67 2.21 7.86
CA GLY A 58 -8.32 1.26 6.98
C GLY A 58 -9.33 0.33 7.65
N PRO A 59 -10.01 -0.53 6.88
CA PRO A 59 -10.98 -1.50 7.39
C PRO A 59 -10.32 -2.58 8.26
N GLN A 60 -11.16 -3.30 9.04
CA GLN A 60 -10.69 -4.28 10.04
C GLN A 60 -9.68 -5.31 9.50
N PRO A 61 -9.84 -5.93 8.32
CA PRO A 61 -8.83 -6.86 7.80
C PRO A 61 -7.47 -6.20 7.55
N ILE A 62 -7.45 -4.93 7.10
CA ILE A 62 -6.21 -4.15 6.94
C ILE A 62 -5.57 -3.87 8.28
N ARG A 63 -6.34 -3.44 9.28
CA ARG A 63 -5.83 -3.20 10.64
C ARG A 63 -5.18 -4.47 11.22
N ALA A 64 -5.81 -5.64 11.02
CA ALA A 64 -5.25 -6.93 11.45
C ALA A 64 -3.93 -7.27 10.73
N LEU A 65 -3.89 -7.12 9.40
CA LEU A 65 -2.68 -7.33 8.60
C LEU A 65 -1.56 -6.36 8.99
N THR A 66 -1.90 -5.09 9.26
CA THR A 66 -0.93 -4.07 9.70
C THR A 66 -0.32 -4.44 11.04
N ARG A 67 -1.13 -4.79 12.04
CA ARG A 67 -0.62 -5.23 13.34
C ARG A 67 0.22 -6.50 13.23
N ALA A 68 -0.22 -7.49 12.44
CA ALA A 68 0.55 -8.71 12.21
C ALA A 68 1.90 -8.44 11.53
N SER A 69 2.01 -7.37 10.74
CA SER A 69 3.23 -6.97 10.06
C SER A 69 4.26 -6.31 10.98
N LEU A 70 3.87 -5.79 12.15
CA LEU A 70 4.74 -4.99 13.03
C LEU A 70 6.03 -5.71 13.39
N VAL A 71 5.93 -6.98 13.73
CA VAL A 71 7.11 -7.78 14.12
C VAL A 71 8.16 -7.87 13.01
N CYS A 72 7.73 -7.88 11.74
CA CYS A 72 8.64 -7.91 10.60
C CYS A 72 9.35 -6.57 10.39
N PHE A 73 8.73 -5.47 10.77
CA PHE A 73 9.32 -4.14 10.71
C PHE A 73 10.28 -3.87 11.88
N GLU A 74 9.87 -4.21 13.11
CA GLU A 74 10.65 -3.94 14.31
C GLU A 74 11.83 -4.90 14.48
N ARG A 75 11.64 -6.14 14.10
CA ARG A 75 12.61 -7.23 14.25
C ARG A 75 12.71 -8.03 12.97
N PRO A 76 13.21 -7.42 11.88
CA PRO A 76 13.42 -8.14 10.64
C PRO A 76 14.40 -9.29 10.84
N ALA A 77 14.29 -10.34 10.02
CA ALA A 77 15.22 -11.45 10.05
C ALA A 77 16.68 -10.98 9.87
N GLU A 78 17.62 -11.68 10.45
CA GLU A 78 19.05 -11.36 10.33
C GLU A 78 19.46 -11.27 8.85
N GLY A 79 20.16 -10.19 8.49
CA GLY A 79 20.59 -9.92 7.11
C GLY A 79 19.48 -9.45 6.16
N PHE A 80 18.26 -9.25 6.63
CA PHE A 80 17.16 -8.75 5.79
C PHE A 80 17.36 -7.27 5.41
N THR A 81 17.77 -6.43 6.36
CA THR A 81 18.08 -5.01 6.12
C THR A 81 19.24 -4.54 6.99
N ASP A 82 19.98 -3.55 6.50
CA ASP A 82 21.12 -2.95 7.19
C ASP A 82 20.74 -1.69 7.98
N SER A 83 19.49 -1.21 7.82
CA SER A 83 18.96 -0.02 8.47
C SER A 83 17.58 -0.28 9.08
N PRO A 84 17.17 0.48 10.11
CA PRO A 84 15.82 0.41 10.66
C PRO A 84 14.77 0.68 9.58
N LEU A 85 13.72 -0.13 9.57
CA LEU A 85 12.59 0.04 8.65
C LEU A 85 11.55 1.05 9.16
N LEU A 86 11.56 1.34 10.46
CA LEU A 86 10.61 2.24 11.12
C LEU A 86 11.32 3.42 11.76
N SER A 87 10.78 4.61 11.56
CA SER A 87 11.13 5.81 12.31
C SER A 87 9.90 6.34 13.03
N LYS A 88 10.02 6.62 14.33
CA LYS A 88 8.90 7.08 15.16
C LYS A 88 8.35 8.41 14.63
N ILE A 89 7.02 8.51 14.57
CA ILE A 89 6.28 9.75 14.34
C ILE A 89 4.93 9.65 15.05
N ASP A 90 4.51 10.74 15.70
CA ASP A 90 3.14 10.81 16.21
C ASP A 90 2.19 11.22 15.09
N ALA A 91 0.94 10.74 15.15
CA ALA A 91 -0.11 11.16 14.21
C ALA A 91 -1.23 11.91 14.91
N PHE A 92 -1.77 12.93 14.25
CA PHE A 92 -2.97 13.63 14.65
C PHE A 92 -4.03 13.55 13.55
N PHE A 93 -5.20 13.07 13.91
CA PHE A 93 -6.40 13.23 13.10
C PHE A 93 -7.13 14.48 13.62
N VAL A 94 -7.06 15.58 12.88
CA VAL A 94 -7.61 16.88 13.29
C VAL A 94 -9.01 17.08 12.74
N ALA A 95 -9.88 17.72 13.52
CA ALA A 95 -11.27 17.97 13.13
C ALA A 95 -11.62 19.46 13.23
N ARG A 96 -12.21 20.01 12.16
CA ARG A 96 -12.86 21.33 12.16
C ARG A 96 -14.19 21.29 12.94
N PRO A 97 -14.79 22.46 13.26
CA PRO A 97 -16.10 22.51 13.93
C PRO A 97 -17.22 21.73 13.23
N ASP A 98 -17.22 21.72 11.90
CA ASP A 98 -18.20 20.97 11.08
C ASP A 98 -17.97 19.46 11.05
N GLN A 99 -16.84 18.97 11.57
CA GLN A 99 -16.43 17.55 11.59
C GLN A 99 -16.51 16.91 12.98
N GLU A 100 -17.12 17.55 13.98
CA GLU A 100 -17.21 17.03 15.34
C GLU A 100 -17.79 15.61 15.40
N ARG A 101 -18.83 15.35 14.57
CA ARG A 101 -19.46 14.03 14.48
C ARG A 101 -18.49 12.95 13.96
N ALA A 102 -17.67 13.27 12.98
CA ALA A 102 -16.66 12.35 12.46
C ALA A 102 -15.61 12.02 13.54
N LEU A 103 -15.16 13.04 14.28
CA LEU A 103 -14.24 12.89 15.40
C LEU A 103 -14.82 11.99 16.50
N ASP A 104 -16.09 12.19 16.87
CA ASP A 104 -16.78 11.37 17.87
C ASP A 104 -16.96 9.92 17.42
N THR A 105 -17.21 9.71 16.13
CA THR A 105 -17.31 8.36 15.55
C THR A 105 -15.96 7.66 15.61
N MET A 106 -14.89 8.32 15.17
CA MET A 106 -13.53 7.79 15.24
C MET A 106 -13.13 7.46 16.70
N GLN A 107 -13.43 8.33 17.65
CA GLN A 107 -13.15 8.07 19.07
C GLN A 107 -13.86 6.82 19.59
N LYS A 108 -15.13 6.61 19.24
CA LYS A 108 -15.89 5.42 19.66
C LYS A 108 -15.31 4.14 19.07
N GLU A 109 -14.89 4.16 17.82
CA GLU A 109 -14.26 3.01 17.16
C GLU A 109 -12.91 2.64 17.75
N LEU A 110 -12.22 3.60 18.37
CA LEU A 110 -10.86 3.46 18.87
C LEU A 110 -10.78 3.42 20.41
N ILE A 111 -11.90 3.29 21.11
CA ILE A 111 -11.98 3.41 22.57
C ILE A 111 -11.09 2.40 23.31
N ASP A 112 -10.87 1.23 22.75
CA ASP A 112 -10.06 0.16 23.36
C ASP A 112 -8.58 0.21 22.91
N VAL A 113 -8.19 1.23 22.14
CA VAL A 113 -6.82 1.35 21.62
C VAL A 113 -5.99 2.22 22.56
N THR A 114 -5.01 1.61 23.23
CA THR A 114 -4.21 2.26 24.28
C THR A 114 -3.24 3.34 23.77
N THR A 115 -2.91 3.35 22.46
CA THR A 115 -2.02 4.35 21.85
C THR A 115 -2.73 5.64 21.50
N VAL A 116 -4.06 5.68 21.65
CA VAL A 116 -4.94 6.74 21.15
C VAL A 116 -5.47 7.58 22.28
N GLN A 117 -5.46 8.90 22.10
CA GLN A 117 -6.04 9.87 23.02
C GLN A 117 -6.77 10.98 22.26
N ARG A 118 -7.98 11.33 22.73
CA ARG A 118 -8.64 12.57 22.26
C ARG A 118 -7.97 13.77 22.90
N VAL A 119 -7.65 14.76 22.08
CA VAL A 119 -6.98 16.00 22.49
C VAL A 119 -7.77 17.22 22.06
N GLY A 120 -7.72 18.29 22.88
CA GLY A 120 -8.36 19.56 22.55
C GLY A 120 -7.50 20.45 21.65
N ALA A 121 -8.08 21.53 21.15
CA ALA A 121 -7.42 22.48 20.25
C ALA A 121 -6.12 23.06 20.83
N SER A 122 -6.07 23.34 22.13
CA SER A 122 -4.88 23.87 22.80
C SER A 122 -3.71 22.88 22.78
N GLU A 123 -3.96 21.60 23.06
CA GLU A 123 -2.94 20.55 23.03
C GLU A 123 -2.45 20.26 21.61
N LEU A 124 -3.37 20.22 20.64
CA LEU A 124 -3.00 20.11 19.22
C LEU A 124 -2.02 21.21 18.80
N ARG A 125 -2.31 22.47 19.14
CA ARG A 125 -1.45 23.60 18.81
C ARG A 125 -0.13 23.59 19.55
N ALA A 126 -0.08 23.10 20.76
CA ALA A 126 1.16 22.94 21.51
C ALA A 126 2.13 21.96 20.82
N ARG A 127 1.60 20.90 20.21
CA ARG A 127 2.39 19.87 19.49
C ARG A 127 2.57 20.15 18.00
N MET A 128 1.63 20.91 17.40
CA MET A 128 1.68 21.35 16.00
C MET A 128 1.53 22.89 15.95
N PRO A 129 2.61 23.66 16.25
CA PRO A 129 2.54 25.11 16.36
C PRO A 129 2.11 25.82 15.06
N LEU A 130 2.28 25.14 13.93
CA LEU A 130 1.86 25.63 12.61
C LEU A 130 0.35 25.58 12.39
N LEU A 131 -0.41 24.81 13.18
CA LEU A 131 -1.86 24.72 13.04
C LEU A 131 -2.50 26.08 13.36
N ARG A 132 -3.32 26.60 12.43
CA ARG A 132 -3.97 27.91 12.61
C ARG A 132 -4.89 27.92 13.82
N GLU A 133 -4.89 29.02 14.53
CA GLU A 133 -5.85 29.26 15.61
C GLU A 133 -7.29 29.21 15.10
N GLY A 134 -8.15 28.47 15.80
CA GLY A 134 -9.56 28.32 15.44
C GLY A 134 -9.83 27.35 14.27
N TYR A 135 -8.81 26.80 13.63
CA TYR A 135 -9.03 25.82 12.56
C TYR A 135 -9.62 24.50 13.06
N ALA A 136 -9.06 23.93 14.12
CA ALA A 136 -9.51 22.66 14.68
C ALA A 136 -10.12 22.84 16.06
N ILE A 137 -11.22 22.12 16.35
CA ILE A 137 -11.83 22.03 17.68
C ILE A 137 -11.10 21.03 18.58
N GLY A 138 -10.37 20.08 17.99
CA GLY A 138 -9.67 19.00 18.65
C GLY A 138 -9.24 17.94 17.64
N GLY A 139 -8.84 16.78 18.13
CA GLY A 139 -8.42 15.68 17.30
C GLY A 139 -8.20 14.39 18.09
N ILE A 140 -7.75 13.35 17.39
CA ILE A 140 -7.23 12.11 17.95
C ILE A 140 -5.72 12.11 17.77
N TRP A 141 -4.99 11.97 18.86
CA TRP A 141 -3.56 11.69 18.87
C TRP A 141 -3.32 10.18 18.88
N ASP A 142 -2.50 9.68 17.97
CA ASP A 142 -2.03 8.28 17.97
C ASP A 142 -0.51 8.25 18.10
N SER A 143 -0.04 7.68 19.20
CA SER A 143 1.38 7.47 19.48
C SER A 143 1.90 6.13 18.93
N GLY A 144 1.07 5.32 18.28
CA GLY A 144 1.41 4.01 17.70
C GLY A 144 1.90 4.06 16.24
N THR A 145 2.22 5.24 15.72
CA THR A 145 2.50 5.47 14.31
C THR A 145 4.00 5.56 14.02
N TYR A 146 4.41 5.15 12.81
CA TYR A 146 5.81 5.21 12.35
C TYR A 146 5.85 5.54 10.86
N VAL A 147 6.91 6.21 10.42
CA VAL A 147 7.26 6.28 8.99
C VAL A 147 7.96 4.99 8.59
N ILE A 148 7.58 4.43 7.45
CA ILE A 148 8.22 3.22 6.90
C ILE A 148 9.24 3.64 5.84
N ASP A 149 10.47 3.11 5.91
CA ASP A 149 11.42 3.21 4.80
C ASP A 149 11.03 2.21 3.71
N VAL A 150 10.26 2.72 2.74
CA VAL A 150 9.75 1.92 1.62
C VAL A 150 10.85 1.37 0.75
N ALA A 151 11.90 2.17 0.50
CA ALA A 151 13.00 1.77 -0.35
C ALA A 151 13.80 0.64 0.30
N ALA A 152 14.17 0.80 1.57
CA ALA A 152 14.87 -0.25 2.33
C ALA A 152 14.05 -1.55 2.38
N LEU A 153 12.75 -1.47 2.68
CA LEU A 153 11.86 -2.63 2.74
C LEU A 153 11.77 -3.35 1.39
N HIS A 154 11.48 -2.61 0.32
CA HIS A 154 11.30 -3.18 -1.01
C HIS A 154 12.59 -3.80 -1.54
N HIS A 155 13.72 -3.11 -1.40
CA HIS A 155 15.03 -3.63 -1.78
C HIS A 155 15.43 -4.85 -0.96
N ALA A 156 15.08 -4.90 0.33
CA ALA A 156 15.34 -6.06 1.17
C ALA A 156 14.59 -7.31 0.66
N TYR A 157 13.32 -7.18 0.28
CA TYR A 157 12.57 -8.26 -0.35
C TYR A 157 13.18 -8.72 -1.67
N LEU A 158 13.52 -7.79 -2.57
CA LEU A 158 14.15 -8.15 -3.85
C LEU A 158 15.52 -8.81 -3.67
N ARG A 159 16.31 -8.36 -2.70
CA ARG A 159 17.60 -8.95 -2.36
C ARG A 159 17.41 -10.37 -1.81
N ARG A 160 16.50 -10.58 -0.86
CA ARG A 160 16.16 -11.90 -0.33
C ARG A 160 15.68 -12.83 -1.45
N PHE A 161 14.75 -12.36 -2.28
CA PHE A 161 14.24 -13.09 -3.44
C PHE A 161 15.38 -13.62 -4.34
N LYS A 162 16.32 -12.72 -4.69
CA LYS A 162 17.46 -13.05 -5.52
C LYS A 162 18.43 -14.04 -4.83
N ASN A 163 18.71 -13.83 -3.54
CA ASN A 163 19.62 -14.68 -2.77
C ASN A 163 19.08 -16.11 -2.59
N GLU A 164 17.76 -16.27 -2.55
CA GLU A 164 17.07 -17.55 -2.49
C GLU A 164 16.83 -18.19 -3.87
N GLY A 165 17.45 -17.65 -4.94
CA GLY A 165 17.45 -18.22 -6.29
C GLY A 165 16.27 -17.79 -7.17
N GLY A 166 15.50 -16.80 -6.75
CA GLY A 166 14.41 -16.23 -7.53
C GLY A 166 14.90 -15.49 -8.79
N ASN A 167 14.12 -15.53 -9.86
CA ASN A 167 14.41 -14.90 -11.14
C ASN A 167 13.54 -13.66 -11.37
N LEU A 168 14.13 -12.46 -11.31
CA LEU A 168 13.46 -11.20 -11.64
C LEU A 168 13.72 -10.84 -13.10
N ILE A 169 12.65 -10.66 -13.88
CA ILE A 169 12.71 -10.24 -15.27
C ILE A 169 12.00 -8.89 -15.41
N LEU A 170 12.80 -7.86 -15.65
CA LEU A 170 12.34 -6.49 -15.93
C LEU A 170 11.99 -6.33 -17.41
N ARG A 171 11.19 -5.30 -17.75
CA ARG A 171 10.68 -5.02 -19.11
C ARG A 171 9.89 -6.18 -19.71
N SER A 172 9.38 -7.06 -18.84
CA SER A 172 8.66 -8.28 -19.22
C SER A 172 7.16 -8.12 -18.93
N GLY A 173 6.53 -7.18 -19.63
CA GLY A 173 5.08 -6.99 -19.54
C GLY A 173 4.33 -8.24 -19.99
N VAL A 174 3.41 -8.73 -19.16
CA VAL A 174 2.53 -9.84 -19.54
C VAL A 174 1.46 -9.33 -20.48
N ILE A 175 1.37 -9.96 -21.67
CA ILE A 175 0.44 -9.60 -22.75
C ILE A 175 -0.57 -10.70 -23.07
N GLY A 176 -0.51 -11.84 -22.41
CA GLY A 176 -1.49 -12.92 -22.52
C GLY A 176 -1.24 -14.03 -21.52
N LEU A 177 -2.34 -14.64 -21.07
CA LEU A 177 -2.35 -15.81 -20.21
C LEU A 177 -3.24 -16.88 -20.83
N ALA A 178 -2.79 -18.12 -20.85
CA ALA A 178 -3.56 -19.25 -21.35
C ALA A 178 -3.39 -20.46 -20.46
N ARG A 179 -4.49 -21.12 -20.13
CA ARG A 179 -4.46 -22.40 -19.41
C ARG A 179 -3.91 -23.48 -20.34
N THR A 180 -3.01 -24.29 -19.81
CA THR A 180 -2.42 -25.47 -20.49
C THR A 180 -2.75 -26.73 -19.69
N ASN A 181 -2.41 -27.90 -20.21
CA ASN A 181 -2.62 -29.17 -19.50
C ASN A 181 -1.77 -29.26 -18.20
N SER A 182 -0.69 -28.49 -18.09
CA SER A 182 0.28 -28.55 -16.98
C SER A 182 0.42 -27.23 -16.23
N GLY A 183 -0.55 -26.31 -16.32
CA GLY A 183 -0.45 -25.00 -15.64
C GLY A 183 -0.82 -23.83 -16.57
N TRP A 184 -0.01 -22.82 -16.59
CA TRP A 184 -0.20 -21.58 -17.33
C TRP A 184 0.89 -21.36 -18.38
N GLY A 185 0.49 -21.04 -19.60
CA GLY A 185 1.34 -20.38 -20.61
C GLY A 185 1.24 -18.86 -20.41
N ILE A 186 2.36 -18.21 -20.24
CA ILE A 186 2.46 -16.77 -19.95
C ILE A 186 3.22 -16.11 -21.11
N LYS A 187 2.52 -15.33 -21.90
CA LYS A 187 3.11 -14.57 -22.99
C LYS A 187 3.56 -13.21 -22.49
N THR A 188 4.85 -12.92 -22.64
CA THR A 188 5.43 -11.64 -22.25
C THR A 188 6.02 -10.90 -23.44
N THR A 189 6.36 -9.62 -23.25
CA THR A 189 7.04 -8.81 -24.26
C THR A 189 8.44 -9.30 -24.63
N LEU A 190 9.05 -10.17 -23.81
CA LEU A 190 10.40 -10.71 -24.01
C LEU A 190 10.42 -12.18 -24.47
N GLY A 191 9.27 -12.86 -24.44
CA GLY A 191 9.13 -14.27 -24.79
C GLY A 191 8.16 -14.99 -23.87
N ASP A 192 7.89 -16.26 -24.15
CA ASP A 192 6.90 -17.05 -23.45
C ASP A 192 7.56 -17.88 -22.33
N ILE A 193 6.88 -17.98 -21.22
CA ILE A 193 7.27 -18.83 -20.08
C ILE A 193 6.07 -19.69 -19.65
N THR A 194 6.31 -20.68 -18.81
CA THR A 194 5.24 -21.49 -18.21
C THR A 194 5.36 -21.53 -16.70
N ALA A 195 4.22 -21.67 -16.00
CA ALA A 195 4.21 -21.82 -14.56
C ALA A 195 3.00 -22.66 -14.11
N ASP A 196 3.12 -23.36 -12.97
CA ASP A 196 1.98 -24.10 -12.40
C ASP A 196 0.95 -23.15 -11.80
N ILE A 197 1.43 -22.10 -11.12
CA ILE A 197 0.62 -21.08 -10.44
C ILE A 197 1.01 -19.69 -10.95
N VAL A 198 0.01 -18.83 -11.14
CA VAL A 198 0.18 -17.39 -11.42
C VAL A 198 -0.33 -16.59 -10.24
N ILE A 199 0.50 -15.71 -9.69
CA ILE A 199 0.10 -14.70 -8.67
C ILE A 199 -0.02 -13.35 -9.36
N ASN A 200 -1.22 -12.79 -9.35
CA ASN A 200 -1.49 -11.48 -9.90
C ASN A 200 -1.26 -10.39 -8.82
N ALA A 201 -0.08 -9.80 -8.83
CA ALA A 201 0.32 -8.67 -7.98
C ALA A 201 0.53 -7.38 -8.83
N ALA A 202 -0.21 -7.25 -9.94
CA ALA A 202 -0.02 -6.21 -10.96
C ALA A 202 -0.58 -4.82 -10.57
N GLY A 203 -0.91 -4.59 -9.29
CA GLY A 203 -1.36 -3.28 -8.78
C GLY A 203 -2.57 -2.73 -9.53
N ALA A 204 -2.42 -1.57 -10.18
CA ALA A 204 -3.50 -0.95 -10.94
C ALA A 204 -3.92 -1.77 -12.17
N TRP A 205 -3.04 -2.59 -12.73
CA TRP A 205 -3.31 -3.45 -13.89
C TRP A 205 -3.91 -4.82 -13.53
N ALA A 206 -4.16 -5.09 -12.25
CA ALA A 206 -4.57 -6.42 -11.79
C ALA A 206 -5.88 -6.88 -12.43
N GLU A 207 -6.86 -5.99 -12.66
CA GLU A 207 -8.11 -6.36 -13.34
C GLU A 207 -7.86 -6.82 -14.77
N GLN A 208 -6.97 -6.13 -15.51
CA GLN A 208 -6.61 -6.50 -16.89
C GLN A 208 -5.91 -7.87 -16.93
N VAL A 209 -5.03 -8.14 -15.98
CA VAL A 209 -4.36 -9.45 -15.86
C VAL A 209 -5.37 -10.55 -15.50
N GLY A 210 -6.35 -10.25 -14.63
CA GLY A 210 -7.44 -11.16 -14.30
C GLY A 210 -8.30 -11.51 -15.53
N GLN A 211 -8.61 -10.51 -16.37
CA GLN A 211 -9.34 -10.73 -17.63
C GLN A 211 -8.55 -11.63 -18.59
N MET A 212 -7.22 -11.46 -18.70
CA MET A 212 -6.37 -12.34 -19.52
C MET A 212 -6.42 -13.80 -19.05
N ALA A 213 -6.57 -14.01 -17.73
CA ALA A 213 -6.67 -15.33 -17.13
C ALA A 213 -8.10 -15.93 -17.18
N ASN A 214 -9.10 -15.23 -17.67
CA ASN A 214 -10.52 -15.54 -17.51
C ASN A 214 -10.91 -15.76 -16.04
N ALA A 215 -10.30 -15.04 -15.13
CA ALA A 215 -10.67 -15.01 -13.72
C ALA A 215 -11.92 -14.13 -13.52
N GLU A 216 -12.56 -14.27 -12.37
CA GLU A 216 -13.69 -13.42 -11.98
C GLU A 216 -13.32 -11.94 -11.94
N HIS A 217 -14.29 -11.09 -12.26
CA HIS A 217 -14.20 -9.65 -12.09
C HIS A 217 -14.27 -9.30 -10.61
N ILE A 218 -13.25 -8.60 -10.08
CA ILE A 218 -13.20 -8.20 -8.66
C ILE A 218 -13.62 -6.73 -8.43
N GLY A 219 -13.89 -5.97 -9.49
CA GLY A 219 -14.30 -4.56 -9.42
C GLY A 219 -13.18 -3.64 -8.93
N LEU A 220 -11.94 -3.89 -9.35
CA LEU A 220 -10.79 -3.10 -8.95
C LEU A 220 -10.78 -1.75 -9.67
N VAL A 221 -10.81 -0.66 -8.91
CA VAL A 221 -10.72 0.71 -9.41
C VAL A 221 -9.44 1.36 -8.90
N PRO A 222 -8.49 1.67 -9.79
CA PRO A 222 -7.35 2.53 -9.44
C PRO A 222 -7.83 3.95 -9.18
N LYS A 223 -7.29 4.60 -8.15
CA LYS A 223 -7.61 5.97 -7.79
C LYS A 223 -6.35 6.80 -7.67
N ARG A 224 -6.34 7.97 -8.30
CA ARG A 224 -5.22 8.92 -8.25
C ARG A 224 -5.07 9.49 -6.85
N ARG A 225 -3.83 9.49 -6.35
CA ARG A 225 -3.41 10.14 -5.10
C ARG A 225 -2.22 11.03 -5.40
N THR A 226 -2.41 12.35 -5.29
CA THR A 226 -1.39 13.37 -5.53
C THR A 226 -0.63 13.68 -4.24
N ALA A 227 0.68 13.89 -4.36
CA ALA A 227 1.54 14.32 -3.28
C ALA A 227 2.54 15.39 -3.76
N LEU A 228 2.89 16.31 -2.86
CA LEU A 228 3.79 17.42 -3.13
C LEU A 228 4.87 17.50 -2.04
N ILE A 229 6.08 17.92 -2.40
CA ILE A 229 7.08 18.38 -1.46
C ILE A 229 7.14 19.91 -1.52
N VAL A 230 7.01 20.53 -0.35
CA VAL A 230 7.05 21.98 -0.18
C VAL A 230 8.03 22.36 0.93
N ASP A 231 8.58 23.57 0.83
CA ASP A 231 9.49 24.08 1.86
C ASP A 231 8.78 24.30 3.20
N ALA A 232 9.47 23.97 4.27
CA ALA A 232 9.05 24.31 5.62
C ALA A 232 9.41 25.76 5.98
N PRO A 233 8.71 26.42 6.93
CA PRO A 233 9.12 27.70 7.47
C PRO A 233 10.53 27.61 8.09
N LYS A 234 11.39 28.61 7.81
CA LYS A 234 12.81 28.58 8.19
C LYS A 234 13.08 28.55 9.69
N ASP A 235 12.13 29.05 10.48
CA ASP A 235 12.30 29.26 11.92
C ASP A 235 11.76 28.07 12.75
N ILE A 236 11.39 26.97 12.09
CA ILE A 236 10.81 25.79 12.76
C ILE A 236 11.59 24.54 12.35
N ASP A 237 12.09 23.82 13.34
CA ASP A 237 12.56 22.45 13.11
C ASP A 237 11.34 21.53 12.91
N VAL A 238 11.26 20.91 11.75
CA VAL A 238 10.14 20.06 11.39
C VAL A 238 10.34 18.59 11.76
N ALA A 239 11.54 18.21 12.22
CA ALA A 239 11.89 16.82 12.49
C ALA A 239 11.00 16.19 13.56
N ASP A 240 10.61 16.98 14.57
CA ASP A 240 9.80 16.52 15.71
C ASP A 240 8.28 16.82 15.52
N LEU A 241 7.89 17.39 14.39
CA LEU A 241 6.49 17.68 14.14
C LEU A 241 5.71 16.40 13.80
N PRO A 242 4.44 16.30 14.22
CA PRO A 242 3.61 15.13 13.94
C PRO A 242 3.18 15.06 12.48
N PHE A 243 2.80 13.85 12.06
CA PHE A 243 1.98 13.62 10.88
C PHE A 243 0.55 14.08 11.16
N VAL A 244 0.00 14.98 10.37
CA VAL A 244 -1.35 15.52 10.55
C VAL A 244 -2.23 15.10 9.39
N VAL A 245 -3.40 14.54 9.71
CA VAL A 245 -4.44 14.11 8.76
C VAL A 245 -5.76 14.78 9.13
N ASP A 246 -6.50 15.27 8.17
CA ASP A 246 -7.89 15.69 8.38
C ASP A 246 -8.76 14.46 8.68
N VAL A 247 -9.69 14.54 9.64
CA VAL A 247 -10.51 13.41 10.10
C VAL A 247 -11.37 12.79 8.99
N ASP A 248 -11.76 13.58 7.97
CA ASP A 248 -12.46 13.14 6.76
C ASP A 248 -11.50 12.92 5.57
N GLU A 249 -10.19 12.77 5.85
CA GLU A 249 -9.16 12.56 4.83
C GLU A 249 -9.13 13.60 3.72
N GLN A 250 -9.39 14.88 4.02
CA GLN A 250 -9.36 15.93 3.00
C GLN A 250 -7.94 16.44 2.70
N PHE A 251 -7.00 16.22 3.61
CA PHE A 251 -5.57 16.45 3.40
C PHE A 251 -4.74 15.67 4.40
N TYR A 252 -3.46 15.57 4.11
CA TYR A 252 -2.47 15.26 5.12
C TYR A 252 -1.19 16.08 4.92
N LEU A 253 -0.46 16.29 6.03
CA LEU A 253 0.85 16.92 6.09
C LEU A 253 1.78 16.06 6.93
N LYS A 254 2.93 15.70 6.38
CA LYS A 254 3.96 14.90 7.03
C LYS A 254 5.32 15.61 6.93
N PRO A 255 6.10 15.73 8.01
CA PRO A 255 7.53 16.07 7.92
C PRO A 255 8.27 15.08 7.02
N ASP A 256 9.14 15.59 6.17
CA ASP A 256 9.90 14.78 5.22
C ASP A 256 11.24 15.44 4.88
N ALA A 257 12.34 14.91 5.41
CA ALA A 257 13.70 15.38 5.14
C ALA A 257 13.90 16.91 5.27
N GLY A 258 13.38 17.51 6.34
CA GLY A 258 13.47 18.95 6.60
C GLY A 258 12.45 19.82 5.83
N LYS A 259 11.51 19.18 5.14
CA LYS A 259 10.42 19.77 4.36
C LYS A 259 9.08 19.20 4.79
N PHE A 260 8.02 19.54 4.06
CA PHE A 260 6.73 18.89 4.21
C PHE A 260 6.35 18.13 2.95
N LEU A 261 5.92 16.89 3.15
CA LEU A 261 5.11 16.15 2.21
C LEU A 261 3.65 16.44 2.51
N ILE A 262 2.93 16.97 1.51
CA ILE A 262 1.51 17.34 1.60
C ILE A 262 0.70 16.64 0.51
N SER A 263 -0.58 16.42 0.75
CA SER A 263 -1.49 15.80 -0.21
C SER A 263 -2.91 16.31 -0.01
N PRO A 264 -3.70 16.47 -1.09
CA PRO A 264 -5.13 16.77 -0.99
C PRO A 264 -5.96 15.54 -0.59
N ALA A 265 -5.30 14.40 -0.41
CA ALA A 265 -5.90 13.10 -0.11
C ALA A 265 -6.99 12.65 -1.12
N ASN A 266 -6.86 13.09 -2.38
CA ASN A 266 -7.81 12.79 -3.46
C ASN A 266 -7.89 11.30 -3.80
N GLU A 267 -9.05 10.85 -4.29
CA GLU A 267 -9.36 9.47 -4.69
C GLU A 267 -10.13 9.44 -6.02
N ASP A 268 -9.68 10.23 -7.01
CA ASP A 268 -10.32 10.28 -8.32
C ASP A 268 -10.04 8.98 -9.08
N PRO A 269 -11.09 8.30 -9.60
CA PRO A 269 -10.91 7.11 -10.43
C PRO A 269 -10.05 7.43 -11.66
N GLU A 270 -9.15 6.49 -12.00
CA GLU A 270 -8.23 6.65 -13.12
C GLU A 270 -8.02 5.31 -13.84
N VAL A 271 -7.68 5.34 -15.11
CA VAL A 271 -7.24 4.15 -15.82
C VAL A 271 -5.82 3.75 -15.40
N PRO A 272 -5.45 2.46 -15.49
CA PRO A 272 -4.07 2.03 -15.25
C PRO A 272 -3.10 2.73 -16.20
N CYS A 273 -2.23 3.58 -15.67
CA CYS A 273 -1.27 4.37 -16.44
C CYS A 273 -0.08 4.83 -15.56
N ASP A 274 0.90 5.46 -16.19
CA ASP A 274 1.92 6.25 -15.48
C ASP A 274 1.32 7.61 -15.10
N VAL A 275 0.54 7.60 -14.01
CA VAL A 275 -0.29 8.72 -13.58
C VAL A 275 0.56 9.93 -13.17
N ARG A 276 0.08 11.12 -13.50
CA ARG A 276 0.68 12.42 -13.10
C ARG A 276 -0.28 13.20 -12.22
N PRO A 277 0.23 14.13 -11.40
CA PRO A 277 -0.62 15.07 -10.68
C PRO A 277 -1.48 15.89 -11.65
N ASP A 278 -2.72 16.13 -11.27
CA ASP A 278 -3.58 17.10 -11.92
C ASP A 278 -3.33 18.49 -11.32
N GLU A 279 -3.38 19.55 -12.12
CA GLU A 279 -3.17 20.93 -11.66
C GLU A 279 -4.23 21.37 -10.62
N MET A 280 -5.47 20.89 -10.77
CA MET A 280 -6.54 21.15 -9.82
C MET A 280 -6.27 20.46 -8.48
N ASP A 281 -5.76 19.22 -8.48
CA ASP A 281 -5.36 18.52 -7.24
C ASP A 281 -4.28 19.29 -6.49
N ILE A 282 -3.30 19.83 -7.24
CA ILE A 282 -2.23 20.65 -6.68
C ILE A 282 -2.82 21.92 -6.05
N ALA A 283 -3.69 22.63 -6.76
CA ALA A 283 -4.31 23.87 -6.27
C ALA A 283 -5.17 23.61 -5.01
N ILE A 284 -5.97 22.56 -5.02
CA ILE A 284 -6.79 22.13 -3.87
C ILE A 284 -5.90 21.76 -2.68
N CYS A 285 -4.78 21.08 -2.91
CA CYS A 285 -3.83 20.72 -1.86
C CYS A 285 -3.29 21.96 -1.16
N ILE A 286 -2.79 22.93 -1.94
CA ILE A 286 -2.22 24.16 -1.42
C ILE A 286 -3.27 24.96 -0.64
N ASP A 287 -4.47 25.13 -1.19
CA ASP A 287 -5.57 25.84 -0.52
C ASP A 287 -5.92 25.21 0.83
N ARG A 288 -6.06 23.88 0.90
CA ARG A 288 -6.38 23.16 2.14
C ARG A 288 -5.27 23.30 3.18
N ILE A 289 -4.01 23.18 2.76
CA ILE A 289 -2.86 23.33 3.66
C ILE A 289 -2.71 24.76 4.17
N GLU A 290 -2.85 25.75 3.31
CA GLU A 290 -2.75 27.17 3.73
C GLU A 290 -3.92 27.61 4.61
N ARG A 291 -5.10 26.99 4.47
CA ARG A 291 -6.23 27.20 5.40
C ARG A 291 -6.00 26.56 6.75
N ALA A 292 -5.41 25.36 6.79
CA ALA A 292 -5.20 24.62 8.03
C ALA A 292 -3.98 25.10 8.81
N PHE A 293 -2.91 25.52 8.11
CA PHE A 293 -1.62 25.80 8.72
C PHE A 293 -1.12 27.21 8.39
N ASN A 294 -0.30 27.78 9.27
CA ASN A 294 0.46 29.01 9.04
C ASN A 294 1.66 28.73 8.12
N ILE A 295 1.39 28.20 6.95
CA ILE A 295 2.34 27.88 5.90
C ILE A 295 1.93 28.68 4.66
N SER A 296 2.89 29.21 3.91
CA SER A 296 2.65 29.80 2.59
C SER A 296 3.48 29.04 1.56
N VAL A 297 2.82 28.35 0.67
CA VAL A 297 3.45 27.51 -0.36
C VAL A 297 3.85 28.39 -1.54
N ARG A 298 5.08 28.89 -1.52
CA ARG A 298 5.62 29.74 -2.60
C ARG A 298 6.23 28.96 -3.75
N ARG A 299 6.64 27.71 -3.48
CA ARG A 299 7.31 26.84 -4.44
C ARG A 299 6.96 25.39 -4.13
N ILE A 300 6.66 24.63 -5.17
CA ILE A 300 6.58 23.19 -5.15
C ILE A 300 7.95 22.68 -5.61
N GLU A 301 8.61 21.89 -4.79
CA GLU A 301 9.92 21.33 -5.14
C GLU A 301 9.79 20.06 -5.97
N ALA A 302 8.84 19.22 -5.60
CA ALA A 302 8.49 18.02 -6.33
C ALA A 302 6.99 17.73 -6.23
N SER A 303 6.44 17.13 -7.27
CA SER A 303 5.07 16.65 -7.27
C SER A 303 5.01 15.32 -8.02
N TRP A 304 4.18 14.40 -7.53
CA TRP A 304 3.89 13.13 -8.17
C TRP A 304 2.50 12.65 -7.84
N ALA A 305 2.03 11.64 -8.57
CA ALA A 305 0.82 10.93 -8.24
C ALA A 305 1.06 9.42 -8.30
N GLY A 306 0.31 8.66 -7.50
CA GLY A 306 0.28 7.22 -7.51
C GLY A 306 -1.15 6.70 -7.64
N LEU A 307 -1.30 5.45 -8.09
CA LEU A 307 -2.59 4.80 -8.19
C LEU A 307 -2.82 3.89 -6.98
N ARG A 308 -3.78 4.25 -6.13
CA ARG A 308 -4.28 3.40 -5.05
C ARG A 308 -5.45 2.60 -5.58
N SER A 309 -5.30 1.29 -5.68
CA SER A 309 -6.33 0.44 -6.28
C SER A 309 -7.20 -0.21 -5.21
N PHE A 310 -8.50 0.02 -5.29
CA PHE A 310 -9.49 -0.46 -4.33
C PHE A 310 -10.54 -1.31 -5.01
N VAL A 311 -11.11 -2.23 -4.27
CA VAL A 311 -12.41 -2.83 -4.53
C VAL A 311 -13.48 -2.18 -3.62
N ALA A 312 -14.75 -2.48 -3.84
CA ALA A 312 -15.87 -1.77 -3.19
C ALA A 312 -15.79 -1.66 -1.66
N ASP A 313 -15.36 -2.71 -0.97
CA ASP A 313 -15.24 -2.74 0.49
C ASP A 313 -13.90 -2.23 1.04
N LYS A 314 -13.04 -1.71 0.17
CA LYS A 314 -11.68 -1.21 0.49
C LYS A 314 -10.75 -2.26 1.16
N CYS A 315 -11.12 -3.53 1.18
CA CYS A 315 -10.25 -4.61 1.65
C CYS A 315 -9.44 -5.21 0.49
N PRO A 316 -8.22 -5.72 0.73
CA PRO A 316 -7.44 -6.37 -0.32
C PRO A 316 -8.16 -7.62 -0.84
N VAL A 317 -7.77 -8.06 -2.03
CA VAL A 317 -8.20 -9.33 -2.58
C VAL A 317 -6.99 -10.26 -2.59
N ALA A 318 -7.03 -11.28 -1.73
CA ALA A 318 -5.99 -12.30 -1.62
C ALA A 318 -6.64 -13.69 -1.57
N GLY A 319 -6.25 -14.55 -2.50
CA GLY A 319 -6.78 -15.93 -2.60
C GLY A 319 -6.83 -16.45 -4.02
N PHE A 320 -6.98 -17.77 -4.13
CA PHE A 320 -7.19 -18.42 -5.42
C PHE A 320 -8.51 -17.98 -6.05
N SER A 321 -8.45 -17.73 -7.35
CA SER A 321 -9.63 -17.54 -8.19
C SER A 321 -10.53 -18.77 -8.11
N TYR A 322 -11.84 -18.55 -8.10
CA TYR A 322 -12.82 -19.63 -8.19
C TYR A 322 -13.22 -19.94 -9.64
N GLN A 323 -12.79 -19.13 -10.61
CA GLN A 323 -13.02 -19.34 -12.05
C GLN A 323 -11.76 -19.82 -12.77
N ALA A 324 -10.59 -19.32 -12.40
CA ALA A 324 -9.32 -19.61 -13.06
C ALA A 324 -8.41 -20.44 -12.14
N GLU A 325 -8.41 -21.76 -12.33
CA GLU A 325 -7.62 -22.68 -11.51
C GLU A 325 -6.12 -22.36 -11.56
N GLY A 326 -5.45 -22.32 -10.40
CA GLY A 326 -4.03 -21.99 -10.29
C GLY A 326 -3.71 -20.50 -10.49
N PHE A 327 -4.74 -19.64 -10.53
CA PHE A 327 -4.59 -18.19 -10.53
C PHE A 327 -4.88 -17.64 -9.13
N TYR A 328 -3.95 -16.86 -8.58
CA TYR A 328 -4.05 -16.26 -7.25
C TYR A 328 -4.09 -14.75 -7.34
N TRP A 329 -5.10 -14.14 -6.75
CA TRP A 329 -5.22 -12.70 -6.61
C TRP A 329 -4.38 -12.18 -5.44
N LEU A 330 -3.61 -11.14 -5.66
CA LEU A 330 -2.90 -10.38 -4.63
C LEU A 330 -2.98 -8.89 -4.96
N ALA A 331 -4.18 -8.33 -4.89
CA ALA A 331 -4.52 -7.02 -5.42
C ALA A 331 -5.39 -6.20 -4.45
N GLY A 332 -5.71 -4.96 -4.81
CA GLY A 332 -6.65 -4.14 -4.05
C GLY A 332 -6.14 -3.62 -2.71
N GLN A 333 -4.82 -3.53 -2.48
CA GLN A 333 -4.25 -3.06 -1.21
C GLN A 333 -4.45 -1.55 -0.98
N GLY A 334 -4.97 -0.82 -1.93
CA GLY A 334 -5.31 0.60 -1.81
C GLY A 334 -4.16 1.47 -1.32
N GLY A 335 -4.38 2.22 -0.25
CA GLY A 335 -3.36 3.03 0.42
C GLY A 335 -2.57 2.29 1.50
N TYR A 336 -2.81 0.99 1.70
CA TYR A 336 -2.32 0.21 2.85
C TYR A 336 -1.25 -0.82 2.49
N GLY A 337 -0.89 -0.92 1.21
CA GLY A 337 -0.06 -2.01 0.67
C GLY A 337 1.31 -2.14 1.34
N ILE A 338 1.98 -1.04 1.67
CA ILE A 338 3.30 -1.07 2.31
C ILE A 338 3.21 -1.61 3.74
N GLN A 339 2.30 -1.06 4.56
CA GLN A 339 2.18 -1.44 5.97
C GLN A 339 1.66 -2.86 6.19
N SER A 340 0.91 -3.42 5.24
CA SER A 340 0.33 -4.76 5.31
C SER A 340 1.14 -5.81 4.53
N ALA A 341 2.14 -5.41 3.74
CA ALA A 341 2.86 -6.30 2.83
C ALA A 341 3.47 -7.53 3.53
N PRO A 342 4.17 -7.43 4.67
CA PRO A 342 4.76 -8.60 5.32
C PRO A 342 3.71 -9.69 5.63
N ALA A 343 2.66 -9.33 6.34
CA ALA A 343 1.62 -10.27 6.75
C ALA A 343 0.83 -10.83 5.56
N LEU A 344 0.52 -9.98 4.58
CA LEU A 344 -0.22 -10.39 3.38
C LEU A 344 0.60 -11.33 2.50
N ALA A 345 1.92 -11.10 2.39
CA ALA A 345 2.83 -11.99 1.67
C ALA A 345 2.97 -13.35 2.35
N GLN A 346 3.08 -13.38 3.69
CA GLN A 346 3.12 -14.63 4.45
C GLN A 346 1.83 -15.43 4.30
N LEU A 347 0.67 -14.77 4.30
CA LEU A 347 -0.61 -15.42 4.03
C LEU A 347 -0.63 -16.03 2.63
N ALA A 348 -0.31 -15.24 1.61
CA ALA A 348 -0.34 -15.69 0.22
C ALA A 348 0.64 -16.85 -0.02
N ALA A 349 1.86 -16.76 0.53
CA ALA A 349 2.84 -17.84 0.43
C ALA A 349 2.38 -19.12 1.15
N ALA A 350 1.78 -19.01 2.34
CA ALA A 350 1.25 -20.16 3.05
C ALA A 350 0.17 -20.87 2.23
N GLU A 351 -0.74 -20.13 1.60
CA GLU A 351 -1.80 -20.71 0.77
C GLU A 351 -1.28 -21.35 -0.51
N VAL A 352 -0.38 -20.67 -1.22
CA VAL A 352 0.27 -21.18 -2.45
C VAL A 352 1.04 -22.46 -2.16
N LEU A 353 1.75 -22.54 -1.04
CA LEU A 353 2.51 -23.71 -0.59
C LEU A 353 1.65 -24.74 0.17
N ARG A 354 0.34 -24.51 0.30
CA ARG A 354 -0.60 -25.35 1.05
C ARG A 354 -0.13 -25.60 2.50
N ARG A 355 0.37 -24.58 3.14
CA ARG A 355 0.81 -24.57 4.55
C ARG A 355 -0.29 -23.96 5.44
N PRO A 356 -0.28 -24.23 6.74
CA PRO A 356 -1.15 -23.53 7.68
C PRO A 356 -0.94 -22.01 7.63
N ILE A 357 -2.02 -21.27 7.83
CA ILE A 357 -1.96 -19.81 7.96
C ILE A 357 -1.07 -19.46 9.17
N PRO A 358 -0.15 -18.50 9.05
CA PRO A 358 0.70 -18.09 10.16
C PRO A 358 -0.10 -17.70 11.41
N GLU A 359 0.27 -18.24 12.55
CA GLU A 359 -0.45 -18.06 13.83
C GLU A 359 -0.60 -16.58 14.21
N GLN A 360 0.40 -15.75 13.89
CA GLN A 360 0.36 -14.32 14.15
C GLN A 360 -0.82 -13.63 13.46
N LEU A 361 -1.18 -14.03 12.24
CA LEU A 361 -2.32 -13.45 11.52
C LEU A 361 -3.65 -13.77 12.22
N VAL A 362 -3.78 -15.00 12.68
CA VAL A 362 -4.97 -15.46 13.43
C VAL A 362 -5.08 -14.72 14.76
N LYS A 363 -3.97 -14.57 15.47
CA LYS A 363 -3.87 -13.85 16.76
C LYS A 363 -4.28 -12.39 16.63
N GLU A 364 -3.92 -11.73 15.54
CA GLU A 364 -4.31 -10.33 15.27
C GLU A 364 -5.74 -10.19 14.75
N GLY A 365 -6.49 -11.29 14.66
CA GLY A 365 -7.90 -11.31 14.28
C GLY A 365 -8.16 -11.19 12.78
N LEU A 366 -7.20 -11.62 11.94
CA LEU A 366 -7.45 -11.73 10.51
C LEU A 366 -8.43 -12.89 10.25
N ASP A 367 -9.54 -12.57 9.59
CA ASP A 367 -10.42 -13.54 8.97
C ASP A 367 -10.12 -13.56 7.45
N PRO A 368 -9.46 -14.60 6.93
CA PRO A 368 -9.12 -14.67 5.50
C PRO A 368 -10.35 -14.65 4.59
N ALA A 369 -11.52 -15.10 5.06
CA ALA A 369 -12.76 -15.07 4.28
C ALA A 369 -13.14 -13.64 3.84
N LYS A 370 -12.78 -12.63 4.65
CA LYS A 370 -13.04 -11.20 4.38
C LYS A 370 -12.15 -10.58 3.31
N ILE A 371 -11.15 -11.30 2.83
CA ILE A 371 -10.26 -10.84 1.76
C ILE A 371 -10.21 -11.78 0.54
N ARG A 372 -11.06 -12.84 0.53
CA ARG A 372 -11.17 -13.76 -0.62
C ARG A 372 -11.82 -13.11 -1.84
N PRO A 373 -11.46 -13.53 -3.06
CA PRO A 373 -12.12 -13.04 -4.28
C PRO A 373 -13.60 -13.45 -4.38
N ALA A 374 -14.03 -14.53 -3.69
CA ALA A 374 -15.41 -15.01 -3.67
C ALA A 374 -16.31 -14.36 -2.60
N ARG A 375 -15.79 -13.36 -1.84
CA ARG A 375 -16.60 -12.70 -0.81
C ARG A 375 -17.72 -11.83 -1.42
N GLN A 376 -18.81 -11.66 -0.65
CA GLN A 376 -19.91 -10.77 -1.06
C GLN A 376 -19.47 -9.31 -1.11
N GLY A 377 -20.06 -8.52 -2.01
CA GLY A 377 -19.88 -7.07 -2.09
C GLY A 377 -18.68 -6.61 -2.93
N ILE A 378 -17.97 -7.51 -3.59
CA ILE A 378 -16.96 -7.15 -4.61
C ILE A 378 -17.42 -7.61 -6.01
N GLY A 379 -16.74 -7.16 -7.05
CA GLY A 379 -17.12 -7.47 -8.44
C GLY A 379 -18.19 -6.54 -9.02
N HIS A 380 -18.57 -5.49 -8.29
CA HIS A 380 -19.40 -4.40 -8.81
C HIS A 380 -18.51 -3.16 -9.06
N ASP A 381 -18.77 -2.46 -10.16
CA ASP A 381 -18.08 -1.20 -10.44
C ASP A 381 -18.40 -0.20 -9.32
N ILE A 382 -17.36 0.40 -8.78
CA ILE A 382 -17.49 1.50 -7.81
C ILE A 382 -17.82 2.76 -8.62
N ASN A 383 -19.10 3.16 -8.64
CA ASN A 383 -19.55 4.42 -9.24
C ASN A 383 -19.04 5.65 -8.45
#